data_eeb432d55ca0b5d5bf3a53692f321af7
#
_entry.id   eeb432d55ca0b5d5bf3a53692f321af7
#
_cell.length_a   1.000
_cell.length_b   1.000
_cell.length_c   1.000
_cell.angle_alpha   90.00
_cell.angle_beta   90.00
_cell.angle_gamma   90.00
#
_symmetry.space_group_name_H-M   'P 1'
#
loop_
_entity.id
_entity.type
_entity.pdbx_description
1 polymer ?
#
loop_
_entity_poly.entity_id
_entity_poly.type
_entity_poly.pdbx_seq_one_letter_code
_entity_poly.pdbx_strand_id
1 'polypeptide(L)'
;GGGSIVWLDSENVLKVGPGSAGADPGPVAYGRGGDQPTVTDCFVATGLIAPQSFLGGRMTLDRSGALEALAVLGAGLGFHGVDCSEQVADSALRVTTAMMSAQLYKELAQRGVDPRGRYLVAFGGAGPTMAVPLAEEAKLGGVLIPLSPGTLCAFGAIKSRVRRDFVRSV
;
A
#
# COMPACT_ATOMS: atom_id res chain seq x y z
N GLY A 1 -1.43 4.17 2.39
CA GLY A 1 -1.12 4.03 0.96
C GLY A 1 0.34 3.69 0.71
N GLY A 2 0.79 3.70 -0.55
CA GLY A 2 2.16 3.32 -0.91
C GLY A 2 3.26 4.14 -0.24
N GLY A 3 2.99 5.39 0.12
CA GLY A 3 3.92 6.26 0.84
C GLY A 3 3.98 6.05 2.36
N SER A 4 3.23 5.11 2.93
CA SER A 4 3.30 4.84 4.37
C SER A 4 4.70 4.35 4.75
N ILE A 5 5.29 4.99 5.76
CA ILE A 5 6.66 4.73 6.20
C ILE A 5 6.72 3.39 6.94
N VAL A 6 7.76 2.61 6.65
CA VAL A 6 8.11 1.36 7.33
C VAL A 6 9.25 1.66 8.31
N TRP A 7 9.09 1.29 9.58
CA TRP A 7 10.03 1.64 10.62
C TRP A 7 10.01 0.65 11.79
N LEU A 8 11.00 0.71 12.66
CA LEU A 8 11.06 -0.07 13.89
C LEU A 8 10.80 0.84 15.10
N ASP A 9 9.98 0.37 16.03
CA ASP A 9 9.83 1.05 17.31
C ASP A 9 11.01 0.78 18.27
N SER A 10 10.96 1.33 19.47
CA SER A 10 12.03 1.19 20.48
C SER A 10 12.26 -0.25 20.93
N GLU A 11 11.35 -1.16 20.67
CA GLU A 11 11.43 -2.60 20.98
C GLU A 11 11.80 -3.44 19.75
N ASN A 12 12.24 -2.80 18.66
CA ASN A 12 12.50 -3.42 17.36
C ASN A 12 11.29 -4.14 16.74
N VAL A 13 10.06 -3.67 17.03
CA VAL A 13 8.86 -4.18 16.38
C VAL A 13 8.61 -3.42 15.09
N LEU A 14 8.43 -4.16 13.99
CA LEU A 14 8.16 -3.59 12.68
C LEU A 14 6.78 -2.91 12.64
N LYS A 15 6.77 -1.67 12.23
CA LYS A 15 5.58 -0.82 12.11
C LYS A 15 5.44 -0.27 10.68
N VAL A 16 4.18 0.00 10.30
CA VAL A 16 3.85 0.66 9.03
C VAL A 16 2.93 1.84 9.32
N GLY A 17 3.35 3.02 8.89
CA GLY A 17 2.63 4.27 9.21
C GLY A 17 2.68 4.63 10.71
N PRO A 18 1.84 5.58 11.18
CA PRO A 18 0.88 6.39 10.42
C PRO A 18 1.53 7.45 9.53
N GLY A 19 2.83 7.72 9.71
CA GLY A 19 3.60 8.66 8.91
C GLY A 19 3.63 8.24 7.43
N SER A 20 3.73 9.24 6.55
CA SER A 20 3.84 9.04 5.11
C SER A 20 4.93 9.96 4.55
N ALA A 21 5.76 9.40 3.66
CA ALA A 21 6.77 10.17 2.92
C ALA A 21 6.14 11.09 1.84
N GLY A 22 4.83 10.98 1.62
CA GLY A 22 4.14 11.77 0.60
C GLY A 22 4.59 11.42 -0.82
N ALA A 23 4.57 12.43 -1.69
CA ALA A 23 5.05 12.33 -3.07
C ALA A 23 6.40 13.04 -3.27
N ASP A 24 6.77 13.91 -2.34
CA ASP A 24 8.01 14.68 -2.32
C ASP A 24 8.50 14.78 -0.85
N PRO A 25 9.69 14.25 -0.53
CA PRO A 25 10.59 13.48 -1.40
C PRO A 25 10.02 12.12 -1.84
N GLY A 26 9.04 11.57 -1.13
CA GLY A 26 8.38 10.31 -1.42
C GLY A 26 9.20 9.07 -1.00
N PRO A 27 8.84 7.89 -1.52
CA PRO A 27 9.59 6.64 -1.35
C PRO A 27 11.06 6.78 -1.73
N VAL A 28 11.92 6.01 -1.08
CA VAL A 28 13.36 5.94 -1.42
C VAL A 28 13.55 5.59 -2.89
N ALA A 29 12.77 4.64 -3.39
CA ALA A 29 12.78 4.22 -4.78
C ALA A 29 12.51 5.34 -5.80
N TYR A 30 11.97 6.49 -5.38
CA TYR A 30 11.76 7.61 -6.30
C TYR A 30 13.06 8.35 -6.64
N GLY A 31 14.15 8.14 -5.88
CA GLY A 31 15.44 8.81 -6.12
C GLY A 31 15.39 10.33 -5.93
N ARG A 32 14.48 10.83 -5.07
CA ARG A 32 14.26 12.26 -4.82
C ARG A 32 14.73 12.72 -3.44
N GLY A 33 15.60 11.93 -2.79
CA GLY A 33 16.12 12.25 -1.47
C GLY A 33 15.26 11.73 -0.32
N GLY A 34 14.32 10.85 -0.56
CA GLY A 34 13.65 10.09 0.49
C GLY A 34 14.65 9.18 1.21
N ASP A 35 14.62 9.16 2.53
CA ASP A 35 15.55 8.43 3.41
C ASP A 35 14.86 7.34 4.24
N GLN A 36 13.53 7.34 4.28
CA GLN A 36 12.75 6.37 5.03
C GLN A 36 12.04 5.41 4.09
N PRO A 37 12.25 4.10 4.24
CA PRO A 37 11.58 3.12 3.38
C PRO A 37 10.07 3.16 3.59
N THR A 38 9.34 2.91 2.52
CA THR A 38 7.87 2.94 2.48
C THR A 38 7.30 1.63 1.95
N VAL A 39 5.99 1.49 1.98
CA VAL A 39 5.30 0.35 1.36
C VAL A 39 5.59 0.25 -0.15
N THR A 40 5.82 1.38 -0.84
CA THR A 40 6.24 1.36 -2.25
C THR A 40 7.63 0.74 -2.41
N ASP A 41 8.56 1.03 -1.51
CA ASP A 41 9.91 0.41 -1.52
C ASP A 41 9.80 -1.10 -1.30
N CYS A 42 8.88 -1.55 -0.45
CA CYS A 42 8.58 -2.97 -0.27
C CYS A 42 8.03 -3.62 -1.56
N PHE A 43 7.14 -2.94 -2.29
CA PHE A 43 6.66 -3.45 -3.59
C PHE A 43 7.77 -3.57 -4.62
N VAL A 44 8.71 -2.63 -4.63
CA VAL A 44 9.87 -2.66 -5.53
C VAL A 44 10.85 -3.77 -5.15
N ALA A 45 11.13 -3.92 -3.85
CA ALA A 45 12.02 -4.95 -3.32
C ALA A 45 11.52 -6.36 -3.66
N THR A 46 10.22 -6.62 -3.44
CA THR A 46 9.58 -7.92 -3.71
C THR A 46 9.24 -8.15 -5.19
N GLY A 47 9.48 -7.18 -6.07
CA GLY A 47 9.17 -7.29 -7.50
C GLY A 47 7.68 -7.15 -7.86
N LEU A 48 6.82 -6.80 -6.91
CA LEU A 48 5.40 -6.52 -7.18
C LEU A 48 5.20 -5.28 -8.08
N ILE A 49 6.18 -4.36 -8.07
CA ILE A 49 6.27 -3.25 -9.01
C ILE A 49 7.58 -3.39 -9.77
N ALA A 50 7.50 -3.54 -11.10
CA ALA A 50 8.67 -3.52 -11.98
C ALA A 50 9.22 -2.09 -12.08
N PRO A 51 10.48 -1.83 -11.69
CA PRO A 51 11.05 -0.49 -11.63
C PRO A 51 10.96 0.30 -12.95
N GLN A 52 11.11 -0.39 -14.09
CA GLN A 52 11.13 0.21 -15.42
C GLN A 52 9.73 0.53 -15.96
N SER A 53 8.69 -0.10 -15.41
CA SER A 53 7.31 0.02 -15.90
C SER A 53 6.48 1.04 -15.12
N PHE A 54 7.08 1.68 -14.11
CA PHE A 54 6.34 2.60 -13.24
C PHE A 54 5.83 3.82 -14.02
N LEU A 55 4.57 4.19 -13.78
CA LEU A 55 3.87 5.25 -14.53
C LEU A 55 3.92 5.06 -16.07
N GLY A 56 3.87 3.82 -16.54
CA GLY A 56 3.97 3.52 -17.98
C GLY A 56 5.37 3.81 -18.53
N GLY A 57 6.42 3.62 -17.74
CA GLY A 57 7.82 3.84 -18.12
C GLY A 57 8.28 5.30 -18.06
N ARG A 58 7.43 6.22 -17.57
CA ARG A 58 7.79 7.65 -17.44
C ARG A 58 8.73 7.94 -16.27
N MET A 59 8.86 7.00 -15.36
CA MET A 59 9.75 7.09 -14.20
C MET A 59 10.34 5.71 -13.92
N THR A 60 11.66 5.64 -13.82
CA THR A 60 12.36 4.44 -13.36
C THR A 60 12.58 4.52 -11.86
N LEU A 61 12.26 3.46 -11.14
CA LEU A 61 12.45 3.39 -9.70
C LEU A 61 13.84 2.87 -9.35
N ASP A 62 14.44 3.40 -8.31
CA ASP A 62 15.71 2.94 -7.74
C ASP A 62 15.48 1.73 -6.82
N ARG A 63 15.61 0.52 -7.39
CA ARG A 63 15.51 -0.71 -6.62
C ARG A 63 16.66 -0.85 -5.63
N SER A 64 17.87 -0.43 -5.99
CA SER A 64 19.05 -0.56 -5.12
C SER A 64 18.88 0.25 -3.86
N GLY A 65 18.50 1.54 -3.99
CA GLY A 65 18.24 2.40 -2.84
C GLY A 65 17.13 1.86 -1.94
N ALA A 66 16.05 1.31 -2.53
CA ALA A 66 14.98 0.67 -1.75
C ALA A 66 15.50 -0.54 -0.94
N LEU A 67 16.31 -1.41 -1.55
CA LEU A 67 16.89 -2.56 -0.87
C LEU A 67 17.85 -2.14 0.26
N GLU A 68 18.71 -1.15 0.02
CA GLU A 68 19.63 -0.62 1.02
C GLU A 68 18.89 -0.04 2.25
N ALA A 69 17.85 0.76 2.01
CA ALA A 69 17.05 1.32 3.09
C ALA A 69 16.30 0.24 3.91
N LEU A 70 15.80 -0.80 3.25
CA LEU A 70 15.16 -1.93 3.93
C LEU A 70 16.17 -2.78 4.72
N ALA A 71 17.40 -2.98 4.20
CA ALA A 71 18.45 -3.72 4.87
C ALA A 71 18.82 -3.11 6.25
N VAL A 72 18.78 -1.78 6.37
CA VAL A 72 19.01 -1.09 7.64
C VAL A 72 18.00 -1.55 8.71
N LEU A 73 16.74 -1.69 8.34
CA LEU A 73 15.72 -2.21 9.26
C LEU A 73 15.91 -3.70 9.58
N GLY A 74 16.43 -4.46 8.62
CA GLY A 74 16.67 -5.89 8.78
C GLY A 74 17.62 -6.21 9.91
N ALA A 75 18.66 -5.42 10.09
CA ALA A 75 19.60 -5.59 11.20
C ALA A 75 18.91 -5.52 12.58
N GLY A 76 17.96 -4.60 12.75
CA GLY A 76 17.16 -4.48 13.97
C GLY A 76 16.17 -5.64 14.19
N LEU A 77 15.75 -6.30 13.11
CA LEU A 77 14.86 -7.46 13.16
C LEU A 77 15.61 -8.81 13.30
N GLY A 78 16.94 -8.79 13.27
CA GLY A 78 17.76 -10.00 13.28
C GLY A 78 17.78 -10.74 11.94
N PHE A 79 17.38 -10.08 10.85
CA PHE A 79 17.51 -10.63 9.50
C PHE A 79 18.92 -10.36 8.96
N HIS A 80 19.53 -11.38 8.37
CA HIS A 80 20.90 -11.33 7.86
C HIS A 80 21.00 -12.05 6.50
N GLY A 81 22.04 -11.69 5.73
CA GLY A 81 22.28 -12.33 4.44
C GLY A 81 21.69 -11.57 3.26
N VAL A 82 21.74 -12.20 2.09
CA VAL A 82 21.42 -11.54 0.81
C VAL A 82 19.94 -11.20 0.65
N ASP A 83 19.05 -11.94 1.30
CA ASP A 83 17.59 -11.79 1.19
C ASP A 83 17.00 -10.92 2.34
N CYS A 84 17.85 -10.26 3.12
CA CYS A 84 17.45 -9.49 4.30
C CYS A 84 16.40 -8.43 3.95
N SER A 85 16.62 -7.67 2.89
CA SER A 85 15.73 -6.58 2.45
C SER A 85 14.37 -7.10 1.99
N GLU A 86 14.36 -8.21 1.25
CA GLU A 86 13.13 -8.86 0.80
C GLU A 86 12.34 -9.45 1.98
N GLN A 87 13.01 -9.99 3.00
CA GLN A 87 12.36 -10.48 4.23
C GLN A 87 11.70 -9.34 5.02
N VAL A 88 12.36 -8.19 5.12
CA VAL A 88 11.78 -6.98 5.72
C VAL A 88 10.57 -6.53 4.91
N ALA A 89 10.71 -6.47 3.58
CA ALA A 89 9.64 -6.05 2.69
C ALA A 89 8.40 -6.96 2.80
N ASP A 90 8.58 -8.28 2.76
CA ASP A 90 7.48 -9.25 2.95
C ASP A 90 6.81 -9.06 4.31
N SER A 91 7.59 -8.93 5.38
CA SER A 91 7.08 -8.70 6.73
C SER A 91 6.26 -7.41 6.82
N ALA A 92 6.74 -6.31 6.23
CA ALA A 92 6.04 -5.03 6.18
C ALA A 92 4.74 -5.12 5.38
N LEU A 93 4.73 -5.84 4.28
CA LEU A 93 3.52 -6.06 3.46
C LEU A 93 2.48 -6.92 4.21
N ARG A 94 2.92 -7.91 4.98
CA ARG A 94 2.04 -8.69 5.86
C ARG A 94 1.42 -7.83 6.96
N VAL A 95 2.21 -6.99 7.63
CA VAL A 95 1.70 -6.03 8.62
C VAL A 95 0.69 -5.09 7.97
N THR A 96 1.00 -4.56 6.78
CA THR A 96 0.10 -3.68 6.02
C THR A 96 -1.23 -4.38 5.70
N THR A 97 -1.17 -5.61 5.22
CA THR A 97 -2.37 -6.42 4.89
C THR A 97 -3.22 -6.64 6.14
N ALA A 98 -2.62 -7.04 7.25
CA ALA A 98 -3.33 -7.27 8.51
C ALA A 98 -4.02 -6.00 9.03
N MET A 99 -3.33 -4.84 8.99
CA MET A 99 -3.91 -3.55 9.37
C MET A 99 -5.08 -3.16 8.47
N MET A 100 -4.96 -3.33 7.16
CA MET A 100 -6.03 -3.05 6.20
C MET A 100 -7.21 -3.99 6.40
N SER A 101 -6.97 -5.28 6.64
CA SER A 101 -8.00 -6.27 6.91
C SER A 101 -8.77 -5.95 8.20
N ALA A 102 -8.06 -5.61 9.27
CA ALA A 102 -8.68 -5.21 10.54
C ALA A 102 -9.59 -3.98 10.37
N GLN A 103 -9.14 -2.96 9.64
CA GLN A 103 -9.95 -1.78 9.36
C GLN A 103 -11.17 -2.12 8.47
N LEU A 104 -10.99 -2.97 7.46
CA LEU A 104 -12.08 -3.42 6.59
C LEU A 104 -13.15 -4.17 7.39
N TYR A 105 -12.75 -5.11 8.25
CA TYR A 105 -13.68 -5.83 9.13
C TYR A 105 -14.45 -4.88 10.07
N LYS A 106 -13.76 -3.90 10.64
CA LYS A 106 -14.41 -2.88 11.47
C LYS A 106 -15.51 -2.14 10.72
N GLU A 107 -15.22 -1.67 9.50
CA GLU A 107 -16.19 -0.96 8.66
C GLU A 107 -17.36 -1.84 8.24
N LEU A 108 -17.09 -3.10 7.88
CA LEU A 108 -18.15 -4.06 7.50
C LEU A 108 -19.03 -4.41 8.70
N ALA A 109 -18.42 -4.64 9.88
CA ALA A 109 -19.15 -4.96 11.10
C ALA A 109 -20.09 -3.82 11.54
N GLN A 110 -19.61 -2.57 11.46
CA GLN A 110 -20.43 -1.40 11.78
C GLN A 110 -21.66 -1.27 10.86
N ARG A 111 -21.59 -1.83 9.66
CA ARG A 111 -22.69 -1.83 8.68
C ARG A 111 -23.49 -3.13 8.65
N GLY A 112 -23.16 -4.09 9.51
CA GLY A 112 -23.80 -5.40 9.53
C GLY A 112 -23.59 -6.22 8.25
N VAL A 113 -22.46 -6.00 7.54
CA VAL A 113 -22.17 -6.67 6.27
C VAL A 113 -21.22 -7.84 6.49
N ASP A 114 -21.63 -9.02 6.07
CA ASP A 114 -20.76 -10.21 5.99
C ASP A 114 -19.82 -10.09 4.77
N PRO A 115 -18.50 -10.20 4.93
CA PRO A 115 -17.54 -10.14 3.84
C PRO A 115 -17.64 -11.34 2.88
N ARG A 116 -18.10 -12.50 3.35
CA ARG A 116 -18.15 -13.72 2.56
C ARG A 116 -19.02 -13.54 1.30
N GLY A 117 -18.48 -13.90 0.15
CA GLY A 117 -19.14 -13.73 -1.14
C GLY A 117 -19.19 -12.29 -1.67
N ARG A 118 -18.60 -11.31 -0.96
CA ARG A 118 -18.43 -9.94 -1.45
C ARG A 118 -17.15 -9.82 -2.28
N TYR A 119 -17.15 -8.90 -3.22
CA TYR A 119 -15.98 -8.59 -4.05
C TYR A 119 -15.31 -7.30 -3.58
N LEU A 120 -13.97 -7.30 -3.54
CA LEU A 120 -13.18 -6.11 -3.31
C LEU A 120 -12.99 -5.37 -4.65
N VAL A 121 -13.46 -4.13 -4.73
CA VAL A 121 -13.13 -3.26 -5.86
C VAL A 121 -11.87 -2.47 -5.51
N ALA A 122 -10.77 -2.81 -6.17
CA ALA A 122 -9.47 -2.20 -5.90
C ALA A 122 -9.12 -1.14 -6.95
N PHE A 123 -8.85 0.07 -6.49
CA PHE A 123 -8.48 1.20 -7.34
C PHE A 123 -7.48 2.12 -6.63
N GLY A 124 -7.01 3.17 -7.33
CA GLY A 124 -5.92 4.03 -6.88
C GLY A 124 -4.54 3.48 -7.27
N GLY A 125 -3.48 4.04 -6.71
CA GLY A 125 -2.10 3.66 -7.02
C GLY A 125 -1.70 2.31 -6.41
N ALA A 126 -1.78 2.20 -5.08
CA ALA A 126 -1.35 1.01 -4.34
C ALA A 126 -2.47 -0.03 -4.13
N GLY A 127 -3.75 0.36 -4.32
CA GLY A 127 -4.90 -0.51 -4.08
C GLY A 127 -4.83 -1.84 -4.83
N PRO A 128 -4.63 -1.84 -6.15
CA PRO A 128 -4.54 -3.07 -6.94
C PRO A 128 -3.41 -4.00 -6.50
N THR A 129 -2.27 -3.47 -6.08
CA THR A 129 -1.10 -4.26 -5.63
C THR A 129 -1.37 -5.04 -4.35
N MET A 130 -2.20 -4.48 -3.45
CA MET A 130 -2.56 -5.11 -2.17
C MET A 130 -3.88 -5.89 -2.22
N ALA A 131 -4.58 -5.88 -3.35
CA ALA A 131 -5.97 -6.34 -3.42
C ALA A 131 -6.12 -7.84 -3.18
N VAL A 132 -5.24 -8.67 -3.73
CA VAL A 132 -5.31 -10.12 -3.60
C VAL A 132 -5.01 -10.56 -2.16
N PRO A 133 -3.86 -10.21 -1.56
CA PRO A 133 -3.59 -10.60 -0.18
C PRO A 133 -4.64 -10.04 0.81
N LEU A 134 -5.17 -8.84 0.56
CA LEU A 134 -6.25 -8.30 1.38
C LEU A 134 -7.55 -9.09 1.26
N ALA A 135 -7.92 -9.51 0.04
CA ALA A 135 -9.13 -10.28 -0.18
C ALA A 135 -9.04 -11.68 0.44
N GLU A 136 -7.88 -12.32 0.37
CA GLU A 136 -7.59 -13.61 1.00
C GLU A 136 -7.68 -13.50 2.52
N GLU A 137 -7.00 -12.53 3.13
CA GLU A 137 -7.01 -12.27 4.57
C GLU A 137 -8.43 -11.96 5.07
N ALA A 138 -9.16 -11.13 4.33
CA ALA A 138 -10.54 -10.75 4.67
C ALA A 138 -11.59 -11.80 4.25
N LYS A 139 -11.21 -12.94 3.66
CA LYS A 139 -12.10 -14.01 3.20
C LYS A 139 -13.20 -13.52 2.27
N LEU A 140 -12.85 -12.60 1.38
CA LEU A 140 -13.74 -12.07 0.36
C LEU A 140 -13.91 -13.08 -0.80
N GLY A 141 -15.00 -12.95 -1.55
CA GLY A 141 -15.30 -13.82 -2.70
C GLY A 141 -14.42 -13.57 -3.93
N GLY A 142 -13.69 -12.45 -3.98
CA GLY A 142 -12.80 -12.14 -5.08
C GLY A 142 -12.43 -10.66 -5.15
N VAL A 143 -11.66 -10.32 -6.17
CA VAL A 143 -11.16 -8.97 -6.45
C VAL A 143 -11.61 -8.52 -7.83
N LEU A 144 -12.04 -7.27 -7.94
CA LEU A 144 -12.32 -6.60 -9.20
C LEU A 144 -11.38 -5.40 -9.34
N ILE A 145 -10.55 -5.42 -10.36
CA ILE A 145 -9.65 -4.32 -10.70
C ILE A 145 -10.16 -3.69 -12.01
N PRO A 146 -10.59 -2.41 -11.99
CA PRO A 146 -11.03 -1.71 -13.20
C PRO A 146 -9.88 -1.55 -14.21
N LEU A 147 -10.21 -1.35 -15.49
CA LEU A 147 -9.22 -1.17 -16.56
C LEU A 147 -8.25 0.01 -16.32
N SER A 148 -8.69 1.04 -15.63
CA SER A 148 -7.88 2.22 -15.31
C SER A 148 -7.95 2.53 -13.80
N PRO A 149 -7.40 1.68 -12.94
CA PRO A 149 -7.59 1.80 -11.50
C PRO A 149 -7.02 3.10 -10.93
N GLY A 150 -5.88 3.58 -11.43
CA GLY A 150 -5.23 4.80 -10.97
C GLY A 150 -6.02 6.09 -11.25
N THR A 151 -6.92 6.08 -12.22
CA THR A 151 -7.72 7.26 -12.63
C THR A 151 -9.22 7.07 -12.42
N LEU A 152 -9.64 5.98 -11.77
CA LEU A 152 -11.07 5.67 -11.59
C LEU A 152 -11.84 6.80 -10.89
N CYS A 153 -11.26 7.40 -9.86
CA CYS A 153 -11.89 8.51 -9.14
C CYS A 153 -12.09 9.74 -10.04
N ALA A 154 -11.10 10.09 -10.86
CA ALA A 154 -11.20 11.19 -11.80
C ALA A 154 -12.27 10.93 -12.87
N PHE A 155 -12.31 9.70 -13.38
CA PHE A 155 -13.36 9.28 -14.32
C PHE A 155 -14.75 9.36 -13.67
N GLY A 156 -14.88 8.89 -12.42
CA GLY A 156 -16.13 8.98 -11.67
C GLY A 156 -16.57 10.44 -11.45
N ALA A 157 -15.63 11.33 -11.14
CA ALA A 157 -15.92 12.76 -10.98
C ALA A 157 -16.46 13.40 -12.26
N ILE A 158 -15.87 13.08 -13.43
CA ILE A 158 -16.34 13.59 -14.74
C ILE A 158 -17.73 13.04 -15.08
N LYS A 159 -18.03 11.81 -14.71
CA LYS A 159 -19.30 11.14 -14.99
C LYS A 159 -20.40 11.44 -13.98
N SER A 160 -20.06 11.98 -12.81
CA SER A 160 -21.04 12.28 -11.77
C SER A 160 -21.92 13.45 -12.17
N ARG A 161 -23.20 13.36 -11.81
CA ARG A 161 -24.13 14.50 -11.99
C ARG A 161 -23.88 15.52 -10.88
N VAL A 162 -24.08 16.80 -11.21
CA VAL A 162 -24.07 17.86 -10.19
C VAL A 162 -25.20 17.59 -9.21
N ARG A 163 -24.83 17.35 -7.94
CA ARG A 163 -25.78 17.15 -6.84
C ARG A 163 -25.60 18.27 -5.81
N ARG A 164 -26.71 18.81 -5.34
CA ARG A 164 -26.74 19.76 -4.23
C ARG A 164 -27.57 19.16 -3.14
N ASP A 165 -26.97 18.93 -1.98
CA ASP A 165 -27.67 18.44 -0.80
C ASP A 165 -27.94 19.62 0.14
N PHE A 166 -29.19 19.78 0.55
CA PHE A 166 -29.61 20.78 1.52
C PHE A 166 -29.99 20.06 2.82
N VAL A 167 -29.26 20.32 3.89
CA VAL A 167 -29.56 19.76 5.21
C VAL A 167 -30.11 20.87 6.08
N ARG A 168 -31.30 20.67 6.68
CA ARG A 168 -31.88 21.54 7.66
C ARG A 168 -32.07 20.76 8.96
N SER A 169 -31.49 21.23 10.05
CA SER A 169 -31.80 20.74 11.38
C SER A 169 -33.19 21.26 11.79
N VAL A 170 -34.03 20.38 12.31
CA VAL A 170 -35.34 20.68 12.85
C VAL A 170 -35.26 20.61 14.36
#